data_14ee0cea18270111dfe4924914642f4f
#
_entry.id   14ee0cea18270111dfe4924914642f4f
#
_cell.length_a   1.000
_cell.length_b   1.000
_cell.length_c   1.000
_cell.angle_alpha   90.00
_cell.angle_beta   90.00
_cell.angle_gamma   90.00
#
_symmetry.space_group_name_H-M   'P 1'
#
loop_
_entity.id
_entity.type
_entity.pdbx_description
1 polymer ?
#
loop_
_entity_poly.entity_id
_entity_poly.type
_entity_poly.pdbx_seq_one_letter_code
_entity_poly.pdbx_strand_id
1 'polypeptide(L)'
;MPGGNPGIPEAESGNFIWSRRDLVSLAGWGAILTCFAVAGGAILRLLFPRVLFEPPTSFKAGYPTEYTVGDVSEKWMKSQRVWVVRTQQGLYALLGICTHLGCTPRWLGPENKFKCPCHGSGYTKDGVNFEGPTPRPLERVKISLGDDGQLIVDKAFRYRYELGQWDDPNAFARYTGAGA
;
A
#
# COMPACT_ATOMS: atom_id res chain seq x y z
N MET A 1 -7.13 -6.87 94.86
CA MET A 1 -6.56 -6.57 93.53
C MET A 1 -7.64 -6.80 92.47
N PRO A 2 -8.22 -5.83 91.83
CA PRO A 2 -9.17 -6.02 90.74
C PRO A 2 -8.44 -5.90 89.41
N GLY A 3 -8.48 -7.00 88.69
CA GLY A 3 -7.99 -7.06 87.31
C GLY A 3 -8.94 -6.33 86.35
N GLY A 4 -8.49 -5.22 85.78
CA GLY A 4 -9.20 -4.54 84.76
C GLY A 4 -9.04 -5.31 83.46
N ASN A 5 -10.14 -5.64 82.85
CA ASN A 5 -10.20 -6.19 81.48
C ASN A 5 -9.90 -5.06 80.47
N PRO A 6 -8.89 -5.20 79.63
CA PRO A 6 -8.67 -4.19 78.55
C PRO A 6 -9.80 -4.28 77.56
N GLY A 7 -10.66 -3.30 77.52
CA GLY A 7 -11.76 -3.17 76.58
C GLY A 7 -11.29 -3.28 75.17
N ILE A 8 -11.89 -4.16 74.41
CA ILE A 8 -11.80 -4.22 72.97
C ILE A 8 -12.33 -2.90 72.44
N PRO A 9 -11.58 -2.15 71.59
CA PRO A 9 -12.11 -0.93 70.98
C PRO A 9 -13.31 -1.32 70.11
N GLU A 10 -14.48 -0.82 70.50
CA GLU A 10 -15.67 -0.91 69.63
C GLU A 10 -15.37 -0.21 68.30
N ALA A 11 -15.51 -0.94 67.23
CA ALA A 11 -15.45 -0.38 65.92
C ALA A 11 -16.56 0.66 65.78
N GLU A 12 -16.20 1.96 65.86
CA GLU A 12 -17.11 3.03 65.51
C GLU A 12 -17.60 2.81 64.09
N SER A 13 -18.85 2.41 63.95
CA SER A 13 -19.58 2.43 62.68
C SER A 13 -19.82 3.91 62.32
N GLY A 14 -18.75 4.57 61.90
CA GLY A 14 -18.84 5.95 61.43
C GLY A 14 -19.72 5.98 60.19
N ASN A 15 -20.91 6.59 60.34
CA ASN A 15 -21.69 7.01 59.16
C ASN A 15 -20.79 7.84 58.27
N PHE A 16 -20.31 7.29 57.16
CA PHE A 16 -19.44 7.95 56.21
C PHE A 16 -20.27 9.04 55.52
N ILE A 17 -20.36 10.22 56.16
CA ILE A 17 -21.07 11.38 55.59
C ILE A 17 -20.10 12.07 54.64
N TRP A 18 -20.32 11.88 53.33
CA TRP A 18 -19.57 12.53 52.26
C TRP A 18 -19.64 14.08 52.41
N SER A 19 -18.52 14.72 52.62
CA SER A 19 -18.43 16.17 52.57
C SER A 19 -18.49 16.65 51.10
N ARG A 20 -18.92 17.90 50.88
CA ARG A 20 -18.88 18.50 49.54
C ARG A 20 -17.47 18.46 48.97
N ARG A 21 -16.45 18.58 49.78
CA ARG A 21 -15.04 18.54 49.42
C ARG A 21 -14.67 17.10 48.91
N ASP A 22 -15.15 16.06 49.57
CA ASP A 22 -14.88 14.68 49.17
C ASP A 22 -15.54 14.35 47.85
N LEU A 23 -16.75 14.86 47.62
CA LEU A 23 -17.45 14.69 46.33
C LEU A 23 -16.70 15.38 45.19
N VAL A 24 -16.24 16.61 45.40
CA VAL A 24 -15.47 17.35 44.37
C VAL A 24 -14.12 16.67 44.14
N SER A 25 -13.44 16.22 45.18
CA SER A 25 -12.19 15.49 45.07
C SER A 25 -12.36 14.16 44.29
N LEU A 26 -13.39 13.41 44.60
CA LEU A 26 -13.70 12.18 43.91
C LEU A 26 -14.03 12.39 42.44
N ALA A 27 -14.84 13.41 42.13
CA ALA A 27 -15.15 13.79 40.77
C ALA A 27 -13.89 14.24 39.99
N GLY A 28 -13.01 15.04 40.64
CA GLY A 28 -11.76 15.46 40.04
C GLY A 28 -10.81 14.31 39.73
N TRP A 29 -10.59 13.41 40.68
CA TRP A 29 -9.77 12.23 40.47
C TRP A 29 -10.39 11.27 39.45
N GLY A 30 -11.71 11.09 39.47
CA GLY A 30 -12.43 10.30 38.48
C GLY A 30 -12.24 10.85 37.05
N ALA A 31 -12.35 12.15 36.87
CA ALA A 31 -12.12 12.81 35.59
C ALA A 31 -10.67 12.62 35.08
N ILE A 32 -9.68 12.80 35.97
CA ILE A 32 -8.26 12.59 35.63
C ILE A 32 -8.01 11.15 35.22
N LEU A 33 -8.47 10.18 36.00
CA LEU A 33 -8.31 8.76 35.67
C LEU A 33 -8.97 8.38 34.36
N THR A 34 -10.15 8.94 34.08
CA THR A 34 -10.85 8.73 32.80
C THR A 34 -10.04 9.28 31.62
N CYS A 35 -9.49 10.49 31.76
CA CYS A 35 -8.63 11.05 30.72
C CYS A 35 -7.40 10.18 30.47
N PHE A 36 -6.74 9.70 31.50
CA PHE A 36 -5.60 8.79 31.33
C PHE A 36 -5.99 7.46 30.71
N ALA A 37 -7.13 6.88 31.09
CA ALA A 37 -7.62 5.64 30.53
C ALA A 37 -7.94 5.80 29.03
N VAL A 38 -8.60 6.87 28.64
CA VAL A 38 -8.91 7.18 27.22
C VAL A 38 -7.63 7.42 26.43
N ALA A 39 -6.72 8.24 26.95
CA ALA A 39 -5.43 8.51 26.30
C ALA A 39 -4.59 7.24 26.18
N GLY A 40 -4.50 6.44 27.23
CA GLY A 40 -3.79 5.16 27.22
C GLY A 40 -4.39 4.16 26.22
N GLY A 41 -5.71 4.07 26.18
CA GLY A 41 -6.42 3.24 25.20
C GLY A 41 -6.18 3.69 23.75
N ALA A 42 -6.14 5.00 23.52
CA ALA A 42 -5.81 5.56 22.19
C ALA A 42 -4.37 5.22 21.78
N ILE A 43 -3.41 5.36 22.69
CA ILE A 43 -2.00 5.00 22.45
C ILE A 43 -1.86 3.49 22.18
N LEU A 44 -2.48 2.65 23.01
CA LEU A 44 -2.48 1.20 22.80
C LEU A 44 -3.06 0.84 21.41
N ARG A 45 -4.13 1.51 20.98
CA ARG A 45 -4.72 1.30 19.65
C ARG A 45 -3.77 1.69 18.51
N LEU A 46 -2.90 2.67 18.71
CA LEU A 46 -1.87 3.03 17.73
C LEU A 46 -0.74 2.01 17.64
N LEU A 47 -0.42 1.34 18.76
CA LEU A 47 0.61 0.28 18.79
C LEU A 47 0.16 -1.00 18.08
N PHE A 48 -1.14 -1.20 17.90
CA PHE A 48 -1.68 -2.31 17.12
C PHE A 48 -2.14 -1.77 15.75
N PRO A 49 -1.25 -1.67 14.75
CA PRO A 49 -1.63 -1.21 13.44
C PRO A 49 -2.70 -2.17 12.89
N ARG A 50 -3.81 -1.62 12.45
CA ARG A 50 -4.76 -2.38 11.65
C ARG A 50 -4.02 -2.73 10.37
N VAL A 51 -3.69 -4.00 10.20
CA VAL A 51 -3.20 -4.51 8.93
C VAL A 51 -4.32 -4.23 7.94
N LEU A 52 -4.14 -3.18 7.16
CA LEU A 52 -4.97 -2.94 5.99
C LEU A 52 -4.71 -4.13 5.08
N PHE A 53 -5.76 -4.75 4.58
CA PHE A 53 -5.66 -5.73 3.51
C PHE A 53 -5.10 -4.98 2.30
N GLU A 54 -3.78 -4.99 2.16
CA GLU A 54 -3.17 -4.51 0.94
C GLU A 54 -3.64 -5.44 -0.18
N PRO A 55 -4.13 -4.90 -1.30
CA PRO A 55 -4.50 -5.73 -2.43
C PRO A 55 -3.26 -6.53 -2.86
N PRO A 56 -3.43 -7.79 -3.28
CA PRO A 56 -2.31 -8.64 -3.64
C PRO A 56 -1.42 -7.93 -4.67
N THR A 57 -0.12 -7.98 -4.46
CA THR A 57 0.87 -7.37 -5.37
C THR A 57 0.91 -8.06 -6.71
N SER A 58 0.55 -9.36 -6.75
CA SER A 58 0.48 -10.17 -7.95
C SER A 58 -0.97 -10.37 -8.40
N PHE A 59 -1.18 -10.38 -9.71
CA PHE A 59 -2.47 -10.63 -10.33
C PHE A 59 -2.31 -11.36 -11.67
N LYS A 60 -3.36 -12.06 -12.08
CA LYS A 60 -3.43 -12.71 -13.40
C LYS A 60 -3.88 -11.70 -14.45
N ALA A 61 -3.03 -11.47 -15.44
CA ALA A 61 -3.27 -10.51 -16.49
C ALA A 61 -3.97 -11.10 -17.73
N GLY A 62 -4.45 -12.35 -17.68
CA GLY A 62 -5.10 -13.01 -18.79
C GLY A 62 -4.11 -13.66 -19.74
N TYR A 63 -4.58 -14.08 -20.90
CA TYR A 63 -3.76 -14.81 -21.87
C TYR A 63 -2.95 -13.86 -22.76
N PRO A 64 -1.73 -14.25 -23.16
CA PRO A 64 -0.93 -13.47 -24.09
C PRO A 64 -1.65 -13.13 -25.41
N THR A 65 -2.54 -14.02 -25.85
CA THR A 65 -3.32 -13.86 -27.09
C THR A 65 -4.34 -12.72 -27.04
N GLU A 66 -4.74 -12.29 -25.85
CA GLU A 66 -5.66 -11.15 -25.67
C GLU A 66 -5.03 -9.79 -25.99
N TYR A 67 -3.71 -9.75 -26.13
CA TYR A 67 -2.96 -8.52 -26.38
C TYR A 67 -2.55 -8.42 -27.85
N THR A 68 -2.81 -7.27 -28.44
CA THR A 68 -2.42 -7.00 -29.84
C THR A 68 -0.92 -6.70 -29.94
N VAL A 69 -0.25 -7.35 -30.88
CA VAL A 69 1.19 -7.11 -31.12
C VAL A 69 1.41 -5.65 -31.52
N GLY A 70 2.36 -5.01 -30.87
CA GLY A 70 2.69 -3.63 -31.12
C GLY A 70 1.82 -2.63 -30.36
N ASP A 71 0.89 -3.04 -29.51
CA ASP A 71 -0.02 -2.16 -28.78
C ASP A 71 0.25 -2.12 -27.26
N VAL A 72 -0.30 -1.09 -26.61
CA VAL A 72 -0.27 -0.86 -25.17
C VAL A 72 -1.66 -1.09 -24.60
N SER A 73 -1.81 -2.11 -23.81
CA SER A 73 -3.09 -2.42 -23.16
C SER A 73 -3.28 -1.61 -21.88
N GLU A 74 -4.38 -0.86 -21.80
CA GLU A 74 -4.81 -0.12 -20.62
C GLU A 74 -5.75 -0.92 -19.69
N LYS A 75 -6.01 -2.20 -20.02
CA LYS A 75 -6.96 -3.07 -19.31
C LYS A 75 -6.76 -3.05 -17.78
N TRP A 76 -5.52 -3.06 -17.34
CA TRP A 76 -5.14 -3.13 -15.93
C TRP A 76 -4.77 -1.79 -15.29
N MET A 77 -4.89 -0.71 -16.05
CA MET A 77 -4.46 0.61 -15.59
C MET A 77 -5.29 1.12 -14.40
N LYS A 78 -6.63 0.97 -14.48
CA LYS A 78 -7.53 1.46 -13.42
C LYS A 78 -7.45 0.65 -12.13
N SER A 79 -7.31 -0.68 -12.23
CA SER A 79 -7.33 -1.59 -11.09
C SER A 79 -5.96 -1.85 -10.47
N GLN A 80 -4.91 -1.92 -11.29
CA GLN A 80 -3.56 -2.33 -10.90
C GLN A 80 -2.47 -1.30 -11.16
N ARG A 81 -2.78 -0.21 -11.87
CA ARG A 81 -1.83 0.81 -12.34
C ARG A 81 -0.68 0.19 -13.15
N VAL A 82 -1.02 -0.71 -14.05
CA VAL A 82 -0.06 -1.42 -14.91
C VAL A 82 -0.55 -1.36 -16.36
N TRP A 83 0.37 -1.08 -17.28
CA TRP A 83 0.18 -1.32 -18.70
C TRP A 83 0.89 -2.61 -19.09
N VAL A 84 0.27 -3.37 -19.96
CA VAL A 84 0.90 -4.53 -20.60
C VAL A 84 1.16 -4.17 -22.04
N VAL A 85 2.42 -4.28 -22.43
CA VAL A 85 2.86 -3.97 -23.81
C VAL A 85 3.27 -5.28 -24.47
N ARG A 86 2.68 -5.56 -25.64
CA ARG A 86 3.05 -6.71 -26.44
C ARG A 86 3.96 -6.32 -27.57
N THR A 87 5.09 -7.00 -27.69
CA THR A 87 6.02 -6.93 -28.82
C THR A 87 5.94 -8.21 -29.63
N GLN A 88 6.68 -8.28 -30.74
CA GLN A 88 6.80 -9.50 -31.51
C GLN A 88 7.54 -10.62 -30.78
N GLN A 89 8.39 -10.29 -29.82
CA GLN A 89 9.23 -11.23 -29.07
C GLN A 89 8.60 -11.68 -27.74
N GLY A 90 7.59 -10.94 -27.25
CA GLY A 90 6.94 -11.24 -25.98
C GLY A 90 6.22 -10.02 -25.38
N LEU A 91 6.05 -10.05 -24.07
CA LEU A 91 5.31 -9.02 -23.32
C LEU A 91 6.14 -8.50 -22.15
N TYR A 92 5.96 -7.23 -21.85
CA TYR A 92 6.44 -6.63 -20.62
C TYR A 92 5.35 -5.77 -19.97
N ALA A 93 5.48 -5.55 -18.68
CA ALA A 93 4.54 -4.77 -17.92
C ALA A 93 5.22 -3.51 -17.37
N LEU A 94 4.62 -2.34 -17.62
CA LEU A 94 5.07 -1.05 -17.13
C LEU A 94 4.24 -0.61 -15.94
N LEU A 95 4.91 -0.16 -14.89
CA LEU A 95 4.23 0.41 -13.72
C LEU A 95 3.75 1.82 -14.04
N GLY A 96 2.45 2.07 -13.90
CA GLY A 96 1.79 3.34 -14.18
C GLY A 96 2.05 4.40 -13.09
N ILE A 97 3.30 4.58 -12.72
CA ILE A 97 3.74 5.55 -11.72
C ILE A 97 4.83 6.43 -12.33
N CYS A 98 4.53 7.71 -12.51
CA CYS A 98 5.50 8.69 -13.00
C CYS A 98 6.67 8.80 -12.02
N THR A 99 7.89 8.68 -12.56
CA THR A 99 9.12 8.70 -11.77
C THR A 99 9.51 10.09 -11.25
N HIS A 100 8.74 11.14 -11.61
CA HIS A 100 8.90 12.48 -11.04
C HIS A 100 8.33 12.53 -9.61
N LEU A 101 7.00 12.46 -9.44
CA LEU A 101 6.29 12.58 -8.16
C LEU A 101 5.12 11.59 -8.02
N GLY A 102 5.14 10.47 -8.73
CA GLY A 102 4.19 9.37 -8.52
C GLY A 102 2.81 9.52 -9.16
N CYS A 103 2.56 10.58 -9.96
CA CYS A 103 1.32 10.72 -10.73
C CYS A 103 1.14 9.55 -11.71
N THR A 104 -0.07 9.35 -12.18
CA THR A 104 -0.37 8.34 -13.19
C THR A 104 -0.29 8.97 -14.59
N PRO A 105 0.67 8.60 -15.44
CA PRO A 105 0.70 9.02 -16.84
C PRO A 105 -0.50 8.45 -17.59
N ARG A 106 -0.78 9.01 -18.78
CA ARG A 106 -1.81 8.52 -19.69
C ARG A 106 -1.15 8.04 -20.98
N TRP A 107 -1.66 6.96 -21.53
CA TRP A 107 -1.28 6.50 -22.85
C TRP A 107 -1.98 7.37 -23.91
N LEU A 108 -1.23 7.90 -24.83
CA LEU A 108 -1.73 8.66 -25.99
C LEU A 108 -1.45 7.84 -27.25
N GLY A 109 -2.39 6.94 -27.57
CA GLY A 109 -2.27 6.02 -28.71
C GLY A 109 -1.90 6.70 -30.03
N PRO A 110 -2.58 7.78 -30.46
CA PRO A 110 -2.25 8.49 -31.68
C PRO A 110 -0.82 9.06 -31.71
N GLU A 111 -0.28 9.43 -30.57
CA GLU A 111 1.07 9.99 -30.46
C GLU A 111 2.12 8.95 -30.07
N ASN A 112 1.69 7.71 -29.82
CA ASN A 112 2.55 6.57 -29.44
C ASN A 112 3.48 6.87 -28.26
N LYS A 113 2.96 7.57 -27.24
CA LYS A 113 3.70 7.99 -26.04
C LYS A 113 2.85 8.00 -24.79
N PHE A 114 3.49 7.92 -23.64
CA PHE A 114 2.85 8.24 -22.36
C PHE A 114 3.10 9.70 -22.00
N LYS A 115 2.08 10.38 -21.48
CA LYS A 115 2.17 11.76 -21.00
C LYS A 115 1.62 11.87 -19.59
N CYS A 116 2.43 12.43 -18.69
CA CYS A 116 2.00 12.69 -17.33
C CYS A 116 1.27 14.05 -17.25
N PRO A 117 0.01 14.11 -16.80
CA PRO A 117 -0.77 15.34 -16.78
C PRO A 117 -0.32 16.34 -15.71
N CYS A 118 0.42 15.88 -14.68
CA CYS A 118 0.81 16.73 -13.56
C CYS A 118 1.83 17.80 -13.95
N HIS A 119 2.94 17.40 -14.57
CA HIS A 119 4.04 18.31 -14.92
C HIS A 119 4.62 18.06 -16.34
N GLY A 120 3.87 17.35 -17.17
CA GLY A 120 4.21 17.18 -18.57
C GLY A 120 5.31 16.16 -18.88
N SER A 121 5.72 15.31 -17.94
CA SER A 121 6.69 14.24 -18.23
C SER A 121 6.21 13.33 -19.35
N GLY A 122 7.07 13.09 -20.34
CA GLY A 122 6.81 12.25 -21.50
C GLY A 122 7.67 10.99 -21.50
N TYR A 123 7.07 9.86 -21.89
CA TYR A 123 7.76 8.59 -22.04
C TYR A 123 7.39 7.95 -23.37
N THR A 124 8.37 7.31 -23.98
CA THR A 124 8.13 6.49 -25.17
C THR A 124 7.23 5.29 -24.83
N LYS A 125 6.78 4.58 -25.84
CA LYS A 125 6.03 3.34 -25.69
C LYS A 125 6.74 2.31 -24.79
N ASP A 126 8.07 2.25 -24.87
CA ASP A 126 8.88 1.35 -24.05
C ASP A 126 9.05 1.82 -22.60
N GLY A 127 8.55 3.01 -22.29
CA GLY A 127 8.65 3.60 -20.96
C GLY A 127 9.90 4.46 -20.74
N VAL A 128 10.72 4.69 -21.77
CA VAL A 128 11.91 5.55 -21.67
C VAL A 128 11.47 7.02 -21.65
N ASN A 129 11.96 7.78 -20.69
CA ASN A 129 11.66 9.19 -20.58
C ASN A 129 12.40 10.01 -21.65
N PHE A 130 11.71 10.99 -22.25
CA PHE A 130 12.28 11.87 -23.25
C PHE A 130 11.92 13.35 -23.01
N GLU A 131 10.95 13.63 -22.14
CA GLU A 131 10.43 14.98 -21.93
C GLU A 131 10.01 15.21 -20.48
N GLY A 132 10.14 16.44 -20.01
CA GLY A 132 9.65 16.91 -18.72
C GLY A 132 10.59 16.64 -17.56
N PRO A 133 10.14 16.90 -16.32
CA PRO A 133 10.98 16.85 -15.13
C PRO A 133 11.29 15.44 -14.62
N THR A 134 10.86 14.40 -15.32
CA THR A 134 11.08 13.01 -14.90
C THR A 134 12.57 12.64 -14.97
N PRO A 135 13.17 12.12 -13.87
CA PRO A 135 14.60 11.85 -13.82
C PRO A 135 15.00 10.53 -14.48
N ARG A 136 14.08 9.61 -14.71
CA ARG A 136 14.37 8.25 -15.18
C ARG A 136 13.18 7.60 -15.88
N PRO A 137 13.39 6.50 -16.64
CA PRO A 137 12.33 5.70 -17.26
C PRO A 137 11.29 5.17 -16.28
N LEU A 138 10.15 4.76 -16.79
CA LEU A 138 9.15 4.00 -16.05
C LEU A 138 9.76 2.66 -15.60
N GLU A 139 9.31 2.16 -14.47
CA GLU A 139 9.76 0.85 -13.98
C GLU A 139 8.99 -0.27 -14.69
N ARG A 140 9.69 -1.33 -15.08
CA ARG A 140 9.04 -2.59 -15.43
C ARG A 140 8.74 -3.36 -14.15
N VAL A 141 7.69 -4.17 -14.18
CA VAL A 141 7.36 -5.10 -13.10
C VAL A 141 7.50 -6.53 -13.59
N LYS A 142 7.67 -7.45 -12.65
CA LYS A 142 7.80 -8.87 -12.98
C LYS A 142 6.60 -9.33 -13.79
N ILE A 143 6.86 -10.01 -14.90
CA ILE A 143 5.86 -10.65 -15.73
C ILE A 143 6.35 -12.05 -16.11
N SER A 144 5.52 -13.03 -15.92
CA SER A 144 5.83 -14.43 -16.24
C SER A 144 4.59 -15.14 -16.78
N LEU A 145 4.80 -16.23 -17.51
CA LEU A 145 3.73 -17.11 -17.93
C LEU A 145 3.51 -18.14 -16.81
N GLY A 146 2.29 -18.27 -16.34
CA GLY A 146 1.89 -19.30 -15.38
C GLY A 146 1.69 -20.66 -16.03
N ASP A 147 1.60 -21.70 -15.22
CA ASP A 147 1.38 -23.09 -15.67
C ASP A 147 0.03 -23.25 -16.40
N ASP A 148 -0.91 -22.38 -16.12
CA ASP A 148 -2.23 -22.30 -16.77
C ASP A 148 -2.23 -21.50 -18.08
N GLY A 149 -1.06 -21.07 -18.54
CA GLY A 149 -0.88 -20.26 -19.75
C GLY A 149 -1.30 -18.79 -19.60
N GLN A 150 -1.69 -18.34 -18.41
CA GLN A 150 -2.00 -16.94 -18.14
C GLN A 150 -0.75 -16.15 -17.76
N LEU A 151 -0.73 -14.88 -18.10
CA LEU A 151 0.28 -13.94 -17.63
C LEU A 151 0.06 -13.64 -16.15
N ILE A 152 1.12 -13.74 -15.37
CA ILE A 152 1.16 -13.34 -13.96
C ILE A 152 2.04 -12.10 -13.88
N VAL A 153 1.49 -11.01 -13.39
CA VAL A 153 2.21 -9.75 -13.15
C VAL A 153 2.34 -9.55 -11.65
N ASP A 154 3.57 -9.30 -11.19
CA ASP A 154 3.85 -9.04 -9.77
C ASP A 154 4.55 -7.68 -9.59
N LYS A 155 3.86 -6.76 -8.94
CA LYS A 155 4.31 -5.38 -8.68
C LYS A 155 5.31 -5.27 -7.52
N ALA A 156 5.51 -6.34 -6.76
CA ALA A 156 6.52 -6.36 -5.69
C ALA A 156 7.94 -6.30 -6.26
N PHE A 157 8.14 -6.86 -7.45
CA PHE A 157 9.42 -6.85 -8.14
C PHE A 157 9.44 -5.79 -9.23
N ARG A 158 10.36 -4.84 -9.10
CA ARG A 158 10.50 -3.70 -10.01
C ARG A 158 11.89 -3.71 -10.64
N TYR A 159 11.93 -3.46 -11.94
CA TYR A 159 13.13 -3.48 -12.75
C TYR A 159 13.40 -2.09 -13.33
N ARG A 160 14.58 -1.56 -13.08
CA ARG A 160 15.00 -0.24 -13.49
C ARG A 160 15.90 -0.29 -14.71
N TYR A 161 15.62 0.58 -15.69
CA TYR A 161 16.38 0.68 -16.92
C TYR A 161 17.84 1.10 -16.66
N GLU A 162 18.03 2.13 -15.84
CA GLU A 162 19.33 2.69 -15.52
C GLU A 162 20.28 1.73 -14.79
N LEU A 163 19.74 0.65 -14.26
CA LEU A 163 20.51 -0.44 -13.62
C LEU A 163 20.71 -1.66 -14.53
N GLY A 164 20.32 -1.55 -15.81
CA GLY A 164 20.37 -2.69 -16.75
C GLY A 164 19.40 -3.82 -16.43
N GLN A 165 18.42 -3.59 -15.52
CA GLN A 165 17.54 -4.66 -15.04
C GLN A 165 16.43 -5.02 -16.03
N TRP A 166 16.28 -4.29 -17.12
CA TRP A 166 15.28 -4.63 -18.15
C TRP A 166 15.65 -5.86 -18.97
N ASP A 167 16.92 -6.27 -18.92
CA ASP A 167 17.41 -7.50 -19.54
C ASP A 167 17.17 -8.74 -18.68
N ASP A 168 16.64 -8.57 -17.44
CA ASP A 168 16.28 -9.66 -16.57
C ASP A 168 15.15 -10.50 -17.20
N PRO A 169 15.28 -11.84 -17.21
CA PRO A 169 14.23 -12.73 -17.75
C PRO A 169 12.84 -12.53 -17.13
N ASN A 170 12.78 -12.05 -15.90
CA ASN A 170 11.51 -11.77 -15.22
C ASN A 170 10.91 -10.40 -15.56
N ALA A 171 11.69 -9.49 -16.16
CA ALA A 171 11.18 -8.21 -16.65
C ALA A 171 10.49 -8.31 -18.01
N PHE A 172 10.55 -9.50 -18.65
CA PHE A 172 10.04 -9.73 -20.00
C PHE A 172 9.58 -11.19 -20.15
N ALA A 173 8.29 -11.39 -20.42
CA ALA A 173 7.74 -12.71 -20.72
C ALA A 173 7.90 -13.01 -22.23
N ARG A 174 8.78 -13.93 -22.58
CA ARG A 174 8.97 -14.35 -23.97
C ARG A 174 7.73 -15.10 -24.47
N TYR A 175 7.14 -14.61 -25.54
CA TYR A 175 5.98 -15.23 -26.18
C TYR A 175 5.94 -14.87 -27.67
N THR A 176 6.27 -15.81 -28.52
CA THR A 176 6.35 -15.58 -29.98
C THR A 176 5.07 -15.94 -30.72
N GLY A 177 4.03 -16.39 -30.03
CA GLY A 177 2.74 -16.74 -30.66
C GLY A 177 2.76 -18.03 -31.47
N ALA A 178 3.87 -18.76 -31.54
CA ALA A 178 4.00 -20.07 -32.16
C ALA A 178 3.84 -21.16 -31.10
N GLY A 179 2.62 -21.56 -30.83
CA GLY A 179 2.34 -22.63 -29.87
C GLY A 179 0.87 -22.66 -29.47
N ALA A 180 0.03 -23.11 -30.36
CA ALA A 180 -1.26 -23.71 -30.09
C ALA A 180 -1.31 -25.00 -30.87
#